data_a7162e32ed5867ac241812e3fc7685a1
#
_entry.id   a7162e32ed5867ac241812e3fc7685a1
#
_cell.length_a   1.000
_cell.length_b   1.000
_cell.length_c   1.000
_cell.angle_alpha   90.00
_cell.angle_beta   90.00
_cell.angle_gamma   90.00
#
_symmetry.space_group_name_H-M   'P 1'
#
loop_
_entity.id
_entity.type
_entity.pdbx_description
1 polymer ?
#
loop_
_entity_poly.entity_id
_entity_poly.type
_entity_poly.pdbx_seq_one_letter_code
_entity_poly.pdbx_strand_id
1 'polypeptide(L)'
;MISNENIICISSIDWDFIWQGHQEIMSAFAKNGNRVLFIENTGVRVPGIRDADRIKKRLVNWLKGIKGFREVSENLYVYSPLILPFPYSKLARWINRNLLSGSLMKWARVMNFRDVIFWTFLPTGTALDIIDEYGCKCLVYYCIADFNKLANIKRVQRTENALIKNSDIVFAQGKNLEEKCRKFNDNVHIFPFGVNINIFNSSKGLSAGYNYDDIKNIKKPIIGYIGGIHRHIDFDLLRHIATSNREWSLVLLGPIQTDISSLGGIPNIIFLGKKDFHLLPGYIKEFDVCIIPYLKNEYTNTVYPTKLNEYHALGKPVVSTDLPEVMVFNQENQDLVSIAKTREEFVKKIHDALKEEGNLANERIKSAKKHSWDIRIEQMSNLIEDAVNKKKLIGYSDWQRRFKQIYKSSGKRFTKAAFVLFVLWLLIFYTPVVWFLAEPLKIVNEPQKADAIVVLGGGVGESGKTGQGYEERVDYAVKLYNQGYADHIIFSTGYKFIFNEAEVMKSLAISLGVPKEAIILEEKAGSTYENVKLVKEILDKERWRSVLLISSPYHMGRVSLAVKKNAPGITFIYTPAQSRFYVHDISFKNKIVSQRIKIKQIKGIIHEYLGIVYYYFKGYI
;
A
#
# COMPACT_ATOMS: atom_id res chain seq x y z
N MET A 1 29.43 7.81 -18.47
CA MET A 1 28.44 7.64 -17.36
C MET A 1 27.03 7.77 -17.93
N ILE A 2 26.10 6.86 -17.61
CA ILE A 2 24.69 6.92 -18.09
C ILE A 2 24.06 8.27 -17.71
N SER A 3 23.28 8.82 -18.63
CA SER A 3 22.56 10.09 -18.46
C SER A 3 21.18 10.02 -19.12
N ASN A 4 20.29 10.91 -18.73
CA ASN A 4 18.91 10.97 -19.25
C ASN A 4 18.08 9.67 -19.06
N GLU A 5 18.45 8.83 -18.11
CA GLU A 5 17.75 7.59 -17.76
C GLU A 5 16.78 7.81 -16.59
N ASN A 6 15.76 6.95 -16.53
CA ASN A 6 14.85 6.87 -15.38
C ASN A 6 15.30 5.71 -14.49
N ILE A 7 15.64 5.99 -13.25
CA ILE A 7 16.13 5.00 -12.30
C ILE A 7 15.12 4.89 -11.14
N ILE A 8 14.66 3.69 -10.83
CA ILE A 8 13.90 3.40 -9.61
C ILE A 8 14.78 2.56 -8.70
N CYS A 9 15.13 3.11 -7.54
CA CYS A 9 15.92 2.45 -6.52
C CYS A 9 15.02 1.93 -5.39
N ILE A 10 15.06 0.63 -5.10
CA ILE A 10 14.44 0.04 -3.91
C ILE A 10 15.53 -0.13 -2.86
N SER A 11 15.52 0.74 -1.86
CA SER A 11 16.56 0.82 -0.85
C SER A 11 16.31 -0.08 0.36
N SER A 12 17.41 -0.51 1.00
CA SER A 12 17.37 -1.21 2.29
C SER A 12 17.36 -0.27 3.49
N ILE A 13 17.50 1.04 3.27
CA ILE A 13 17.49 2.08 4.30
C ILE A 13 16.53 3.20 3.92
N ASP A 14 16.16 4.02 4.91
CA ASP A 14 15.38 5.23 4.69
C ASP A 14 16.33 6.38 4.27
N TRP A 15 15.84 7.35 3.49
CA TRP A 15 16.66 8.46 2.97
C TRP A 15 17.29 9.29 4.08
N ASP A 16 16.51 9.61 5.10
CA ASP A 16 16.93 10.44 6.24
C ASP A 16 17.67 9.63 7.34
N PHE A 17 18.16 8.44 6.98
CA PHE A 17 19.00 7.64 7.87
C PHE A 17 20.46 8.13 7.82
N ILE A 18 21.40 7.34 8.34
CA ILE A 18 22.84 7.64 8.23
C ILE A 18 23.22 7.58 6.74
N TRP A 19 23.93 8.60 6.26
CA TRP A 19 24.41 8.69 4.88
C TRP A 19 25.35 7.53 4.53
N GLN A 20 25.03 6.82 3.47
CA GLN A 20 25.75 5.62 3.04
C GLN A 20 25.79 5.55 1.50
N GLY A 21 26.38 4.49 0.97
CA GLY A 21 26.47 4.25 -0.47
C GLY A 21 25.13 4.28 -1.22
N HIS A 22 24.01 4.01 -0.54
CA HIS A 22 22.68 4.09 -1.17
C HIS A 22 22.36 5.51 -1.63
N GLN A 23 22.55 6.49 -0.75
CA GLN A 23 22.29 7.91 -1.06
C GLN A 23 23.38 8.45 -1.99
N GLU A 24 24.66 8.10 -1.79
CA GLU A 24 25.76 8.54 -2.64
C GLU A 24 25.54 8.15 -4.10
N ILE A 25 25.27 6.89 -4.38
CA ILE A 25 25.06 6.37 -5.73
C ILE A 25 23.87 7.06 -6.40
N MET A 26 22.75 7.14 -5.70
CA MET A 26 21.53 7.72 -6.27
C MET A 26 21.61 9.23 -6.47
N SER A 27 22.28 9.93 -5.56
CA SER A 27 22.58 11.37 -5.70
C SER A 27 23.53 11.65 -6.86
N ALA A 28 24.54 10.82 -7.06
CA ALA A 28 25.47 10.97 -8.16
C ALA A 28 24.80 10.71 -9.52
N PHE A 29 23.95 9.69 -9.62
CA PHE A 29 23.15 9.48 -10.84
C PHE A 29 22.20 10.65 -11.13
N ALA A 30 21.56 11.22 -10.12
CA ALA A 30 20.71 12.40 -10.28
C ALA A 30 21.49 13.62 -10.76
N LYS A 31 22.64 13.90 -10.16
CA LYS A 31 23.56 14.98 -10.57
C LYS A 31 24.05 14.85 -12.00
N ASN A 32 24.16 13.61 -12.50
CA ASN A 32 24.55 13.33 -13.89
C ASN A 32 23.35 13.36 -14.87
N GLY A 33 22.25 14.02 -14.51
CA GLY A 33 21.10 14.22 -15.39
C GLY A 33 20.12 13.05 -15.49
N ASN A 34 20.26 12.00 -14.67
CA ASN A 34 19.27 10.94 -14.59
C ASN A 34 18.15 11.32 -13.62
N ARG A 35 16.93 10.93 -13.91
CA ARG A 35 15.81 11.09 -12.98
C ARG A 35 15.72 9.87 -12.06
N VAL A 36 15.84 10.09 -10.76
CA VAL A 36 15.93 9.02 -9.77
C VAL A 36 14.74 9.05 -8.82
N LEU A 37 14.07 7.91 -8.65
CA LEU A 37 13.11 7.68 -7.58
C LEU A 37 13.71 6.71 -6.57
N PHE A 38 13.96 7.20 -5.36
CA PHE A 38 14.45 6.40 -4.24
C PHE A 38 13.25 5.95 -3.38
N ILE A 39 12.96 4.65 -3.39
CA ILE A 39 11.92 4.04 -2.56
C ILE A 39 12.58 3.60 -1.25
N GLU A 40 12.14 4.16 -0.14
CA GLU A 40 12.63 3.83 1.19
C GLU A 40 12.34 2.36 1.56
N ASN A 41 13.08 1.85 2.54
CA ASN A 41 13.06 0.46 2.96
C ASN A 41 11.64 -0.10 3.15
N THR A 42 11.28 -1.11 2.40
CA THR A 42 9.98 -1.80 2.48
C THR A 42 9.94 -2.92 3.55
N GLY A 43 10.99 -3.03 4.36
CA GLY A 43 11.08 -3.98 5.49
C GLY A 43 11.54 -5.37 5.09
N VAL A 44 12.60 -5.84 5.77
CA VAL A 44 13.09 -7.24 5.70
C VAL A 44 12.63 -8.04 6.90
N ARG A 45 12.35 -7.37 8.02
CA ARG A 45 11.89 -7.96 9.28
C ARG A 45 10.66 -7.27 9.83
N VAL A 46 9.93 -7.96 10.70
CA VAL A 46 8.84 -7.36 11.48
C VAL A 46 9.43 -6.29 12.42
N PRO A 47 8.88 -5.06 12.47
CA PRO A 47 9.33 -4.03 13.39
C PRO A 47 9.12 -4.45 14.85
N GLY A 48 10.09 -4.14 15.69
CA GLY A 48 9.97 -4.25 17.14
C GLY A 48 9.64 -2.91 17.80
N ILE A 49 9.50 -2.90 19.12
CA ILE A 49 9.19 -1.69 19.91
C ILE A 49 10.21 -0.56 19.65
N ARG A 50 11.48 -0.91 19.43
CA ARG A 50 12.57 0.04 19.12
C ARG A 50 12.44 0.72 17.74
N ASP A 51 11.54 0.26 16.87
CA ASP A 51 11.30 0.85 15.56
C ASP A 51 10.18 1.92 15.57
N ALA A 52 9.57 2.22 16.72
CA ALA A 52 8.44 3.15 16.84
C ALA A 52 8.77 4.56 16.29
N ASP A 53 9.94 5.10 16.63
CA ASP A 53 10.40 6.41 16.14
C ASP A 53 10.56 6.43 14.62
N ARG A 54 11.01 5.34 14.04
CA ARG A 54 11.14 5.20 12.60
C ARG A 54 9.78 5.16 11.92
N ILE A 55 8.80 4.46 12.49
CA ILE A 55 7.42 4.42 11.99
C ILE A 55 6.80 5.82 12.06
N LYS A 56 6.98 6.53 13.20
CA LYS A 56 6.53 7.92 13.38
C LYS A 56 7.14 8.85 12.34
N LYS A 57 8.45 8.79 12.12
CA LYS A 57 9.13 9.60 11.09
C LYS A 57 8.59 9.32 9.69
N ARG A 58 8.31 8.07 9.34
CA ARG A 58 7.70 7.70 8.06
C ARG A 58 6.31 8.28 7.89
N LEU A 59 5.48 8.23 8.94
CA LEU A 59 4.15 8.84 8.90
C LEU A 59 4.23 10.35 8.68
N VAL A 60 5.15 11.02 9.39
CA VAL A 60 5.41 12.46 9.20
C VAL A 60 5.89 12.75 7.78
N ASN A 61 6.83 11.98 7.24
CA ASN A 61 7.33 12.15 5.88
C ASN A 61 6.24 11.87 4.83
N TRP A 62 5.35 10.91 5.11
CA TRP A 62 4.20 10.63 4.24
C TRP A 62 3.21 11.80 4.21
N LEU A 63 2.98 12.45 5.35
CA LEU A 63 2.09 13.63 5.47
C LEU A 63 2.71 14.88 4.88
N LYS A 64 4.03 15.08 5.02
CA LYS A 64 4.75 16.23 4.44
C LYS A 64 4.83 16.19 2.92
N GLY A 65 4.83 15.00 2.33
CA GLY A 65 4.84 14.79 0.89
C GLY A 65 3.45 14.57 0.30
N ILE A 66 3.37 14.48 -1.02
CA ILE A 66 2.14 14.09 -1.72
C ILE A 66 2.05 12.56 -1.68
N LYS A 67 1.27 12.01 -0.73
CA LYS A 67 1.12 10.55 -0.52
C LYS A 67 2.47 9.83 -0.35
N GLY A 68 3.40 10.46 0.33
CA GLY A 68 4.73 9.93 0.60
C GLY A 68 5.81 10.24 -0.44
N PHE A 69 5.48 10.88 -1.56
CA PHE A 69 6.46 11.35 -2.54
C PHE A 69 6.93 12.75 -2.21
N ARG A 70 8.25 12.97 -2.23
CA ARG A 70 8.88 14.29 -2.06
C ARG A 70 10.08 14.43 -3.00
N GLU A 71 10.34 15.62 -3.46
CA GLU A 71 11.56 16.00 -4.12
C GLU A 71 12.60 16.40 -3.07
N VAL A 72 13.83 15.91 -3.20
CA VAL A 72 14.93 16.17 -2.26
C VAL A 72 15.96 17.08 -2.90
N SER A 73 16.24 16.88 -4.16
CA SER A 73 17.07 17.74 -5.00
C SER A 73 16.62 17.61 -6.45
N GLU A 74 17.20 18.42 -7.32
CA GLU A 74 16.92 18.32 -8.76
C GLU A 74 17.09 16.88 -9.26
N ASN A 75 16.09 16.38 -9.98
CA ASN A 75 16.02 15.02 -10.52
C ASN A 75 16.03 13.87 -9.48
N LEU A 76 15.92 14.14 -8.19
CA LEU A 76 15.93 13.14 -7.14
C LEU A 76 14.67 13.19 -6.28
N TYR A 77 13.88 12.17 -6.39
CA TYR A 77 12.61 11.99 -5.68
C TYR A 77 12.72 10.86 -4.68
N VAL A 78 12.10 11.03 -3.51
CA VAL A 78 12.04 10.01 -2.45
C VAL A 78 10.60 9.60 -2.23
N TYR A 79 10.36 8.31 -2.15
CA TYR A 79 9.07 7.74 -1.81
C TYR A 79 9.14 6.98 -0.48
N SER A 80 8.39 7.46 0.50
CA SER A 80 8.21 6.86 1.83
C SER A 80 6.89 6.07 1.87
N PRO A 81 6.88 4.77 1.50
CA PRO A 81 5.63 4.02 1.41
C PRO A 81 5.07 3.66 2.78
N LEU A 82 3.73 3.77 2.93
CA LEU A 82 3.02 3.13 4.03
C LEU A 82 2.69 1.69 3.64
N ILE A 83 3.24 0.75 4.38
CA ILE A 83 3.09 -0.69 4.15
C ILE A 83 2.78 -1.42 5.45
N LEU A 84 2.09 -2.54 5.33
CA LEU A 84 1.90 -3.45 6.46
C LEU A 84 3.24 -4.11 6.81
N PRO A 85 3.64 -4.09 8.10
CA PRO A 85 4.96 -4.51 8.54
C PRO A 85 5.12 -6.04 8.70
N PHE A 86 4.45 -6.82 7.87
CA PHE A 86 4.47 -8.28 7.89
C PHE A 86 5.00 -8.85 6.55
N PRO A 87 6.32 -8.77 6.29
CA PRO A 87 6.90 -9.08 4.97
C PRO A 87 6.70 -10.54 4.53
N TYR A 88 6.42 -11.46 5.46
CA TYR A 88 6.24 -12.89 5.19
C TYR A 88 4.79 -13.36 5.14
N SER A 89 3.82 -12.50 5.47
CA SER A 89 2.39 -12.78 5.33
C SER A 89 1.97 -12.66 3.86
N LYS A 90 1.33 -13.69 3.31
CA LYS A 90 0.80 -13.66 1.93
C LYS A 90 -0.22 -12.54 1.73
N LEU A 91 -1.09 -12.32 2.74
CA LEU A 91 -2.11 -11.27 2.72
C LEU A 91 -1.47 -9.88 2.77
N ALA A 92 -0.53 -9.65 3.71
CA ALA A 92 0.17 -8.37 3.81
C ALA A 92 0.98 -8.08 2.54
N ARG A 93 1.66 -9.08 1.97
CA ARG A 93 2.37 -8.94 0.69
C ARG A 93 1.41 -8.56 -0.44
N TRP A 94 0.23 -9.16 -0.52
CA TRP A 94 -0.79 -8.84 -1.52
C TRP A 94 -1.29 -7.39 -1.35
N ILE A 95 -1.58 -6.96 -0.12
CA ILE A 95 -2.00 -5.58 0.19
C ILE A 95 -0.88 -4.61 -0.16
N ASN A 96 0.34 -4.84 0.34
CA ASN A 96 1.50 -3.99 0.10
C ASN A 96 1.79 -3.85 -1.40
N ARG A 97 1.77 -4.95 -2.14
CA ARG A 97 1.93 -4.93 -3.59
C ARG A 97 0.91 -4.01 -4.26
N ASN A 98 -0.38 -4.15 -3.95
CA ASN A 98 -1.43 -3.34 -4.57
C ASN A 98 -1.31 -1.84 -4.21
N LEU A 99 -0.97 -1.52 -2.96
CA LEU A 99 -0.76 -0.13 -2.51
C LEU A 99 0.46 0.49 -3.18
N LEU A 100 1.59 -0.21 -3.15
CA LEU A 100 2.85 0.28 -3.72
C LEU A 100 2.77 0.42 -5.23
N SER A 101 2.37 -0.63 -5.94
CA SER A 101 2.26 -0.59 -7.39
C SER A 101 1.25 0.46 -7.86
N GLY A 102 0.11 0.58 -7.15
CA GLY A 102 -0.91 1.57 -7.48
C GLY A 102 -0.42 3.01 -7.34
N SER A 103 0.32 3.32 -6.27
CA SER A 103 0.91 4.64 -6.03
C SER A 103 2.05 4.92 -6.99
N LEU A 104 2.96 3.96 -7.16
CA LEU A 104 4.11 4.07 -8.06
C LEU A 104 3.69 4.29 -9.52
N MET A 105 2.71 3.51 -10.02
CA MET A 105 2.25 3.66 -11.40
C MET A 105 1.55 5.01 -11.66
N LYS A 106 0.83 5.56 -10.67
CA LYS A 106 0.22 6.89 -10.78
C LYS A 106 1.28 7.97 -10.85
N TRP A 107 2.24 7.93 -9.92
CA TRP A 107 3.35 8.88 -9.89
C TRP A 107 4.18 8.80 -11.18
N ALA A 108 4.57 7.61 -11.59
CA ALA A 108 5.35 7.38 -12.79
C ALA A 108 4.65 7.88 -14.07
N ARG A 109 3.32 7.80 -14.13
CA ARG A 109 2.55 8.37 -15.25
C ARG A 109 2.61 9.89 -15.26
N VAL A 110 2.45 10.54 -14.10
CA VAL A 110 2.53 12.01 -13.98
C VAL A 110 3.92 12.49 -14.33
N MET A 111 4.95 11.81 -13.85
CA MET A 111 6.35 12.15 -14.09
C MET A 111 6.89 11.65 -15.43
N ASN A 112 6.08 10.99 -16.25
CA ASN A 112 6.51 10.35 -17.50
C ASN A 112 7.74 9.44 -17.32
N PHE A 113 7.75 8.64 -16.25
CA PHE A 113 8.81 7.68 -15.93
C PHE A 113 8.59 6.40 -16.73
N ARG A 114 9.31 6.23 -17.83
CA ARG A 114 9.21 5.07 -18.73
C ARG A 114 10.59 4.45 -18.93
N ASP A 115 10.62 3.19 -19.40
CA ASP A 115 11.86 2.47 -19.75
C ASP A 115 12.90 2.50 -18.61
N VAL A 116 12.46 2.10 -17.44
CA VAL A 116 13.15 2.29 -16.16
C VAL A 116 14.30 1.30 -15.98
N ILE A 117 15.43 1.76 -15.45
CA ILE A 117 16.43 0.94 -14.80
C ILE A 117 15.98 0.71 -13.35
N PHE A 118 15.69 -0.53 -12.98
CA PHE A 118 15.45 -0.88 -11.59
C PHE A 118 16.76 -1.21 -10.90
N TRP A 119 17.01 -0.50 -9.82
CA TRP A 119 18.09 -0.78 -8.90
C TRP A 119 17.52 -1.26 -7.57
N THR A 120 17.97 -2.39 -7.06
CA THR A 120 17.51 -2.86 -5.76
C THR A 120 18.65 -3.31 -4.87
N PHE A 121 18.56 -2.91 -3.59
CA PHE A 121 19.38 -3.42 -2.49
C PHE A 121 18.63 -4.47 -1.66
N LEU A 122 17.34 -4.66 -1.92
CA LEU A 122 16.46 -5.51 -1.12
C LEU A 122 16.00 -6.75 -1.87
N PRO A 123 16.37 -7.97 -1.42
CA PRO A 123 15.88 -9.22 -2.00
C PRO A 123 14.53 -9.65 -1.41
N THR A 124 13.53 -8.75 -1.37
CA THR A 124 12.21 -9.05 -0.81
C THR A 124 11.20 -9.44 -1.88
N GLY A 125 10.20 -10.25 -1.48
CA GLY A 125 9.11 -10.62 -2.39
C GLY A 125 8.33 -9.40 -2.89
N THR A 126 8.19 -8.35 -2.09
CA THR A 126 7.55 -7.10 -2.48
C THR A 126 8.35 -6.36 -3.55
N ALA A 127 9.70 -6.34 -3.44
CA ALA A 127 10.57 -5.76 -4.47
C ALA A 127 10.41 -6.50 -5.81
N LEU A 128 10.47 -7.83 -5.80
CA LEU A 128 10.22 -8.64 -7.00
C LEU A 128 8.84 -8.38 -7.61
N ASP A 129 7.79 -8.30 -6.79
CA ASP A 129 6.44 -8.02 -7.27
C ASP A 129 6.32 -6.67 -7.97
N ILE A 130 7.01 -5.63 -7.46
CA ILE A 130 7.03 -4.29 -8.07
C ILE A 130 7.78 -4.32 -9.40
N ILE A 131 8.97 -4.93 -9.42
CA ILE A 131 9.80 -5.07 -10.62
C ILE A 131 9.05 -5.82 -11.72
N ASP A 132 8.42 -6.94 -11.37
CA ASP A 132 7.62 -7.74 -12.30
C ASP A 132 6.39 -7.00 -12.84
N GLU A 133 5.75 -6.19 -12.01
CA GLU A 133 4.53 -5.48 -12.38
C GLU A 133 4.82 -4.25 -13.24
N TYR A 134 5.88 -3.53 -12.92
CA TYR A 134 6.27 -2.33 -13.64
C TYR A 134 7.00 -2.69 -14.95
N GLY A 135 7.85 -3.70 -14.91
CA GLY A 135 8.79 -4.05 -15.97
C GLY A 135 10.00 -3.11 -15.99
N CYS A 136 11.11 -3.57 -16.51
CA CYS A 136 12.33 -2.77 -16.53
C CYS A 136 13.15 -2.94 -17.81
N LYS A 137 13.83 -1.87 -18.19
CA LYS A 137 14.84 -1.85 -19.24
C LYS A 137 16.08 -2.65 -18.82
N CYS A 138 16.48 -2.48 -17.55
CA CYS A 138 17.58 -3.19 -16.93
C CYS A 138 17.28 -3.39 -15.44
N LEU A 139 17.60 -4.57 -14.90
CA LEU A 139 17.52 -4.89 -13.48
C LEU A 139 18.90 -5.02 -12.89
N VAL A 140 19.22 -4.11 -11.98
CA VAL A 140 20.47 -4.08 -11.21
C VAL A 140 20.18 -4.56 -9.78
N TYR A 141 20.84 -5.62 -9.34
CA TYR A 141 20.86 -6.01 -7.93
C TYR A 141 22.20 -5.68 -7.29
N TYR A 142 22.18 -4.92 -6.20
CA TYR A 142 23.38 -4.66 -5.41
C TYR A 142 23.32 -5.47 -4.11
N CYS A 143 24.08 -6.56 -4.07
CA CYS A 143 24.23 -7.45 -2.92
C CYS A 143 25.21 -6.83 -1.92
N ILE A 144 24.67 -6.17 -0.88
CA ILE A 144 25.47 -5.44 0.12
C ILE A 144 25.73 -6.25 1.39
N ALA A 145 25.03 -7.35 1.60
CA ALA A 145 25.18 -8.23 2.76
C ALA A 145 24.56 -9.59 2.47
N ASP A 146 24.92 -10.60 3.24
CA ASP A 146 24.25 -11.89 3.22
C ASP A 146 22.96 -11.85 4.04
N PHE A 147 21.86 -11.52 3.38
CA PHE A 147 20.55 -11.42 4.03
C PHE A 147 20.07 -12.74 4.66
N ASN A 148 20.57 -13.88 4.19
CA ASN A 148 20.25 -15.18 4.78
C ASN A 148 20.76 -15.31 6.20
N LYS A 149 21.93 -14.73 6.47
CA LYS A 149 22.57 -14.70 7.78
C LYS A 149 21.94 -13.65 8.70
N LEU A 150 21.44 -12.56 8.14
CA LEU A 150 20.77 -11.48 8.89
C LEU A 150 19.36 -11.82 9.34
N ALA A 151 18.59 -12.52 8.51
CA ALA A 151 17.16 -12.75 8.72
C ALA A 151 16.81 -14.19 9.12
N ASN A 152 17.75 -15.12 9.05
CA ASN A 152 17.63 -16.55 9.36
C ASN A 152 16.35 -17.22 8.77
N ILE A 153 15.92 -16.82 7.57
CA ILE A 153 14.66 -17.25 6.98
C ILE A 153 14.89 -17.81 5.57
N LYS A 154 14.63 -19.10 5.38
CA LYS A 154 14.68 -19.80 4.07
C LYS A 154 13.89 -19.10 2.94
N ARG A 155 12.92 -18.25 3.28
CA ARG A 155 12.11 -17.50 2.30
C ARG A 155 12.90 -16.34 1.67
N VAL A 156 13.73 -15.63 2.44
CA VAL A 156 14.60 -14.56 1.90
C VAL A 156 15.59 -15.18 0.92
N GLN A 157 16.15 -16.33 1.24
CA GLN A 157 17.07 -17.04 0.37
C GLN A 157 16.47 -17.36 -1.01
N ARG A 158 15.23 -17.86 -1.03
CA ARG A 158 14.54 -18.16 -2.31
C ARG A 158 14.30 -16.91 -3.15
N THR A 159 13.91 -15.80 -2.50
CA THR A 159 13.67 -14.54 -3.19
C THR A 159 14.95 -13.90 -3.66
N GLU A 160 16.04 -13.99 -2.87
CA GLU A 160 17.36 -13.49 -3.24
C GLU A 160 17.94 -14.28 -4.43
N ASN A 161 17.89 -15.62 -4.39
CA ASN A 161 18.36 -16.45 -5.49
C ASN A 161 17.59 -16.17 -6.79
N ALA A 162 16.27 -15.97 -6.68
CA ALA A 162 15.45 -15.59 -7.83
C ALA A 162 15.79 -14.17 -8.34
N LEU A 163 16.09 -13.23 -7.46
CA LEU A 163 16.51 -11.89 -7.82
C LEU A 163 17.85 -11.91 -8.52
N ILE A 164 18.86 -12.60 -7.97
CA ILE A 164 20.19 -12.76 -8.58
C ILE A 164 20.07 -13.35 -9.98
N LYS A 165 19.31 -14.44 -10.12
CA LYS A 165 19.11 -15.13 -11.41
C LYS A 165 18.46 -14.24 -12.47
N ASN A 166 17.52 -13.41 -12.07
CA ASN A 166 16.74 -12.56 -13.00
C ASN A 166 17.35 -11.17 -13.23
N SER A 167 18.43 -10.82 -12.49
CA SER A 167 19.11 -9.54 -12.67
C SER A 167 19.95 -9.55 -13.95
N ASP A 168 19.92 -8.42 -14.67
CA ASP A 168 20.74 -8.23 -15.86
C ASP A 168 22.21 -8.00 -15.49
N ILE A 169 22.43 -7.44 -14.28
CA ILE A 169 23.75 -7.26 -13.67
C ILE A 169 23.65 -7.30 -12.14
N VAL A 170 24.64 -7.87 -11.50
CA VAL A 170 24.76 -7.95 -10.04
C VAL A 170 26.04 -7.28 -9.59
N PHE A 171 25.94 -6.34 -8.67
CA PHE A 171 27.07 -5.81 -7.92
C PHE A 171 27.17 -6.48 -6.56
N ALA A 172 28.35 -6.87 -6.13
CA ALA A 172 28.61 -7.49 -4.84
C ALA A 172 29.59 -6.64 -4.04
N GLN A 173 29.35 -6.45 -2.75
CA GLN A 173 30.18 -5.60 -1.91
C GLN A 173 31.56 -6.21 -1.58
N GLY A 174 31.75 -7.51 -1.78
CA GLY A 174 33.00 -8.21 -1.52
C GLY A 174 33.03 -9.57 -2.19
N LYS A 175 34.21 -10.22 -2.08
CA LYS A 175 34.49 -11.49 -2.76
C LYS A 175 33.58 -12.62 -2.33
N ASN A 176 33.31 -12.74 -1.05
CA ASN A 176 32.41 -13.78 -0.53
C ASN A 176 30.98 -13.64 -1.09
N LEU A 177 30.50 -12.41 -1.27
CA LEU A 177 29.18 -12.13 -1.85
C LEU A 177 29.17 -12.36 -3.37
N GLU A 178 30.28 -12.03 -4.05
CA GLU A 178 30.46 -12.34 -5.47
C GLU A 178 30.37 -13.84 -5.72
N GLU A 179 31.14 -14.65 -5.00
CA GLU A 179 31.12 -16.13 -5.13
C GLU A 179 29.73 -16.72 -4.89
N LYS A 180 28.99 -16.17 -3.94
CA LYS A 180 27.59 -16.52 -3.70
C LYS A 180 26.73 -16.19 -4.92
N CYS A 181 26.85 -14.99 -5.47
CA CYS A 181 26.01 -14.51 -6.58
C CYS A 181 26.35 -15.22 -7.90
N ARG A 182 27.64 -15.54 -8.15
CA ARG A 182 28.08 -16.27 -9.35
C ARG A 182 27.47 -17.66 -9.49
N LYS A 183 26.98 -18.27 -8.41
CA LYS A 183 26.25 -19.54 -8.48
C LYS A 183 24.92 -19.44 -9.26
N PHE A 184 24.42 -18.22 -9.48
CA PHE A 184 23.11 -18.00 -10.09
C PHE A 184 23.13 -16.99 -11.24
N ASN A 185 24.21 -16.21 -11.43
CA ASN A 185 24.34 -15.20 -12.46
C ASN A 185 25.81 -15.05 -12.88
N ASP A 186 26.08 -15.00 -14.16
CA ASP A 186 27.45 -14.86 -14.70
C ASP A 186 27.90 -13.41 -14.76
N ASN A 187 26.97 -12.44 -14.78
CA ASN A 187 27.25 -11.01 -14.86
C ASN A 187 27.33 -10.39 -13.45
N VAL A 188 28.36 -10.79 -12.69
CA VAL A 188 28.58 -10.36 -11.30
C VAL A 188 29.92 -9.64 -11.20
N HIS A 189 29.91 -8.46 -10.56
CA HIS A 189 31.09 -7.60 -10.40
C HIS A 189 31.25 -7.15 -8.95
N ILE A 190 32.50 -7.08 -8.47
CA ILE A 190 32.81 -6.62 -7.10
C ILE A 190 32.84 -5.10 -7.07
N PHE A 191 32.03 -4.50 -6.21
CA PHE A 191 32.03 -3.07 -5.92
C PHE A 191 31.83 -2.85 -4.42
N PRO A 192 32.89 -2.84 -3.59
CA PRO A 192 32.79 -2.38 -2.20
C PRO A 192 32.33 -0.91 -2.16
N PHE A 193 31.73 -0.45 -1.09
CA PHE A 193 31.35 0.95 -0.95
C PHE A 193 32.56 1.85 -1.06
N GLY A 194 32.44 2.94 -1.79
CA GLY A 194 33.46 3.93 -2.02
C GLY A 194 33.55 4.98 -0.91
N VAL A 195 34.41 5.95 -1.10
CA VAL A 195 34.58 7.13 -0.25
C VAL A 195 34.32 8.40 -1.07
N ASN A 196 33.68 9.38 -0.45
CA ASN A 196 33.51 10.71 -1.04
C ASN A 196 34.78 11.55 -0.81
N ILE A 197 35.71 11.53 -1.77
CA ILE A 197 37.01 12.24 -1.67
C ILE A 197 36.80 13.74 -1.50
N ASN A 198 35.73 14.34 -2.06
CA ASN A 198 35.49 15.77 -1.92
C ASN A 198 35.17 16.16 -0.47
N ILE A 199 34.54 15.27 0.31
CA ILE A 199 34.26 15.47 1.73
C ILE A 199 35.52 15.13 2.57
N PHE A 200 36.20 14.03 2.25
CA PHE A 200 37.38 13.54 3.00
C PHE A 200 38.71 14.07 2.49
N ASN A 201 38.72 15.10 1.64
CA ASN A 201 39.99 15.74 1.22
C ASN A 201 40.52 16.67 2.32
N SER A 202 41.76 16.47 2.66
CA SER A 202 42.45 17.16 3.75
C SER A 202 42.48 18.70 3.64
N SER A 203 42.43 19.26 2.42
CA SER A 203 42.53 20.71 2.20
C SER A 203 41.18 21.45 2.20
N LYS A 204 40.07 20.77 1.91
CA LYS A 204 38.72 21.40 1.78
C LYS A 204 37.68 20.92 2.82
N GLY A 205 37.96 19.85 3.56
CA GLY A 205 36.95 19.14 4.40
C GLY A 205 36.78 19.67 5.82
N LEU A 206 37.34 20.81 6.19
CA LEU A 206 37.05 21.46 7.46
C LEU A 206 35.84 22.40 7.21
N SER A 207 34.72 22.11 7.82
CA SER A 207 33.59 23.07 7.85
C SER A 207 34.09 24.35 8.50
N ALA A 208 34.28 25.40 7.71
CA ALA A 208 34.75 26.69 8.19
C ALA A 208 33.79 27.16 9.30
N GLY A 209 34.32 27.38 10.49
CA GLY A 209 33.55 27.87 11.65
C GLY A 209 32.99 26.80 12.59
N TYR A 210 33.16 25.49 12.33
CA TYR A 210 32.79 24.45 13.31
C TYR A 210 33.89 24.28 14.36
N ASN A 211 33.48 24.30 15.64
CA ASN A 211 34.40 24.10 16.76
C ASN A 211 34.53 22.59 17.08
N TYR A 212 35.74 22.04 17.03
CA TYR A 212 36.05 20.64 17.35
C TYR A 212 36.66 20.50 18.77
N ASP A 213 36.32 21.38 19.73
CA ASP A 213 36.92 21.40 21.07
C ASP A 213 36.65 20.12 21.85
N ASP A 214 35.53 19.43 21.56
CA ASP A 214 35.20 18.15 22.19
C ASP A 214 36.16 17.00 21.85
N ILE A 215 37.01 17.15 20.80
CA ILE A 215 38.04 16.18 20.48
C ILE A 215 39.45 16.78 20.64
N LYS A 216 39.65 18.05 20.32
CA LYS A 216 40.97 18.69 20.41
C LYS A 216 41.54 18.73 21.82
N ASN A 217 40.66 18.78 22.83
CA ASN A 217 41.05 18.78 24.23
C ASN A 217 41.31 17.36 24.81
N ILE A 218 41.17 16.32 23.99
CA ILE A 218 41.45 14.94 24.42
C ILE A 218 42.96 14.69 24.40
N LYS A 219 43.46 14.04 25.48
CA LYS A 219 44.85 13.66 25.61
C LYS A 219 45.29 12.73 24.47
N LYS A 220 46.38 13.06 23.83
CA LYS A 220 47.02 12.21 22.80
C LYS A 220 47.92 11.13 23.42
N PRO A 221 48.16 9.98 22.75
CA PRO A 221 47.63 9.65 21.42
C PRO A 221 46.15 9.23 21.45
N ILE A 222 45.41 9.59 20.39
CA ILE A 222 44.02 9.25 20.21
C ILE A 222 43.88 8.04 19.29
N ILE A 223 43.34 6.94 19.80
CA ILE A 223 42.99 5.74 19.05
C ILE A 223 41.50 5.85 18.71
N GLY A 224 41.17 6.07 17.44
CA GLY A 224 39.84 6.48 17.04
C GLY A 224 39.04 5.42 16.27
N TYR A 225 37.73 5.34 16.56
CA TYR A 225 36.77 4.58 15.80
C TYR A 225 35.60 5.49 15.40
N ILE A 226 35.18 5.45 14.13
CA ILE A 226 33.97 6.08 13.66
C ILE A 226 32.93 5.06 13.24
N GLY A 227 31.63 5.36 13.46
CA GLY A 227 30.48 4.56 13.02
C GLY A 227 29.58 4.11 14.15
N GLY A 228 28.52 3.41 13.82
CA GLY A 228 27.59 2.88 14.83
C GLY A 228 28.29 1.95 15.80
N ILE A 229 28.04 2.13 17.09
CA ILE A 229 28.53 1.26 18.16
C ILE A 229 27.52 0.14 18.34
N HIS A 230 27.74 -0.97 17.64
CA HIS A 230 26.80 -2.08 17.51
C HIS A 230 27.38 -3.42 17.98
N ARG A 231 26.54 -4.43 18.11
CA ARG A 231 26.88 -5.76 18.63
C ARG A 231 28.00 -6.53 17.90
N HIS A 232 28.45 -6.04 16.73
CA HIS A 232 29.52 -6.66 15.97
C HIS A 232 30.90 -6.04 16.27
N ILE A 233 30.97 -5.07 17.18
CA ILE A 233 32.24 -4.56 17.72
C ILE A 233 32.69 -5.50 18.84
N ASP A 234 33.97 -5.82 18.87
CA ASP A 234 34.63 -6.57 19.94
C ASP A 234 34.88 -5.65 21.15
N PHE A 235 33.90 -5.62 22.07
CA PHE A 235 34.03 -4.81 23.28
C PHE A 235 35.11 -5.30 24.23
N ASP A 236 35.44 -6.60 24.23
CA ASP A 236 36.52 -7.15 25.03
C ASP A 236 37.89 -6.71 24.47
N LEU A 237 38.01 -6.63 23.14
CA LEU A 237 39.19 -6.04 22.51
C LEU A 237 39.32 -4.56 22.88
N LEU A 238 38.26 -3.76 22.80
CA LEU A 238 38.29 -2.35 23.20
C LEU A 238 38.69 -2.17 24.66
N ARG A 239 38.16 -3.01 25.56
CA ARG A 239 38.55 -3.04 26.97
C ARG A 239 40.03 -3.37 27.11
N HIS A 240 40.49 -4.39 26.42
CA HIS A 240 41.91 -4.81 26.47
C HIS A 240 42.83 -3.69 26.00
N ILE A 241 42.55 -3.00 24.89
CA ILE A 241 43.31 -1.85 24.39
C ILE A 241 43.39 -0.75 25.45
N ALA A 242 42.26 -0.36 26.03
CA ALA A 242 42.19 0.74 26.98
C ALA A 242 42.87 0.42 28.31
N THR A 243 42.77 -0.81 28.82
CA THR A 243 43.35 -1.21 30.10
C THR A 243 44.86 -1.50 29.98
N SER A 244 45.32 -1.99 28.82
CA SER A 244 46.76 -2.25 28.56
C SER A 244 47.58 -0.97 28.40
N ASN A 245 46.93 0.13 27.95
CA ASN A 245 47.63 1.41 27.72
C ASN A 245 46.79 2.58 28.22
N ARG A 246 46.85 2.86 29.50
CA ARG A 246 46.07 3.95 30.14
C ARG A 246 46.47 5.34 29.63
N GLU A 247 47.60 5.47 28.96
CA GLU A 247 48.07 6.71 28.35
C GLU A 247 47.37 7.03 27.03
N TRP A 248 46.75 6.05 26.39
CA TRP A 248 45.99 6.25 25.15
C TRP A 248 44.58 6.68 25.45
N SER A 249 44.02 7.59 24.65
CA SER A 249 42.60 7.92 24.64
C SER A 249 41.90 7.12 23.55
N LEU A 250 41.02 6.21 23.94
CA LEU A 250 40.21 5.43 23.01
C LEU A 250 38.88 6.17 22.73
N VAL A 251 38.77 6.77 21.55
CA VAL A 251 37.63 7.61 21.15
C VAL A 251 36.69 6.85 20.24
N LEU A 252 35.43 6.71 20.67
CA LEU A 252 34.37 6.06 19.93
C LEU A 252 33.35 7.11 19.50
N LEU A 253 33.23 7.37 18.18
CA LEU A 253 32.41 8.39 17.60
C LEU A 253 31.30 7.78 16.76
N GLY A 254 30.06 7.88 17.23
CA GLY A 254 28.86 7.39 16.54
C GLY A 254 27.70 7.07 17.47
N PRO A 255 26.54 6.73 16.92
CA PRO A 255 25.37 6.38 17.71
C PRO A 255 25.55 5.02 18.41
N ILE A 256 25.17 4.96 19.68
CA ILE A 256 25.16 3.71 20.47
C ILE A 256 23.90 2.92 20.09
N GLN A 257 24.09 1.67 19.63
CA GLN A 257 23.03 0.82 19.10
C GLN A 257 22.88 -0.51 19.88
N THR A 258 23.71 -0.72 20.90
CA THR A 258 23.72 -1.92 21.75
C THR A 258 24.10 -1.54 23.17
N ASP A 259 24.00 -2.50 24.09
CA ASP A 259 24.49 -2.33 25.46
C ASP A 259 26.01 -2.18 25.46
N ILE A 260 26.52 -1.14 26.14
CA ILE A 260 27.93 -0.82 26.31
C ILE A 260 28.39 -0.89 27.78
N SER A 261 27.57 -1.44 28.67
CA SER A 261 27.85 -1.53 30.11
C SER A 261 29.20 -2.17 30.41
N SER A 262 29.63 -3.10 29.55
CA SER A 262 30.94 -3.76 29.65
C SER A 262 32.13 -2.83 29.51
N LEU A 263 31.96 -1.63 28.95
CA LEU A 263 33.00 -0.59 28.82
C LEU A 263 32.87 0.51 29.90
N GLY A 264 31.85 0.44 30.74
CA GLY A 264 31.62 1.39 31.83
C GLY A 264 32.76 1.43 32.84
N GLY A 265 33.07 2.63 33.35
CA GLY A 265 34.09 2.82 34.38
C GLY A 265 35.55 2.79 33.90
N ILE A 266 35.80 2.69 32.59
CA ILE A 266 37.13 2.76 32.00
C ILE A 266 37.40 4.21 31.59
N PRO A 267 38.28 4.95 32.32
CA PRO A 267 38.34 6.42 32.21
C PRO A 267 38.91 6.95 30.90
N ASN A 268 39.67 6.15 30.18
CA ASN A 268 40.27 6.54 28.90
C ASN A 268 39.47 6.03 27.68
N ILE A 269 38.25 5.56 27.86
CA ILE A 269 37.28 5.32 26.77
C ILE A 269 36.30 6.48 26.73
N ILE A 270 36.27 7.20 25.59
CA ILE A 270 35.50 8.44 25.42
C ILE A 270 34.51 8.25 24.30
N PHE A 271 33.22 8.49 24.61
CA PHE A 271 32.12 8.43 23.66
C PHE A 271 31.71 9.84 23.23
N LEU A 272 31.91 10.18 21.96
CA LEU A 272 31.54 11.51 21.42
C LEU A 272 30.13 11.56 20.80
N GLY A 273 29.40 10.44 20.83
CA GLY A 273 28.07 10.37 20.27
C GLY A 273 28.00 10.52 18.74
N LYS A 274 26.78 10.69 18.21
CA LYS A 274 26.55 10.87 16.76
C LYS A 274 26.97 12.27 16.32
N LYS A 275 27.75 12.36 15.25
CA LYS A 275 28.10 13.61 14.55
C LYS A 275 27.56 13.60 13.13
N ASP A 276 27.44 14.79 12.53
CA ASP A 276 27.09 14.93 11.12
C ASP A 276 28.20 14.36 10.23
N PHE A 277 27.80 13.73 9.13
CA PHE A 277 28.73 13.08 8.20
C PHE A 277 29.79 14.05 7.64
N HIS A 278 29.40 15.29 7.35
CA HIS A 278 30.31 16.33 6.84
C HIS A 278 31.34 16.81 7.86
N LEU A 279 31.13 16.54 9.15
CA LEU A 279 32.07 16.89 10.22
C LEU A 279 33.09 15.78 10.50
N LEU A 280 32.82 14.54 10.08
CA LEU A 280 33.68 13.39 10.38
C LEU A 280 35.17 13.58 9.97
N PRO A 281 35.49 14.20 8.83
CA PRO A 281 36.87 14.42 8.46
C PRO A 281 37.68 15.21 9.49
N GLY A 282 37.07 16.22 10.14
CA GLY A 282 37.70 16.99 11.18
C GLY A 282 38.02 16.18 12.43
N TYR A 283 37.10 15.28 12.83
CA TYR A 283 37.31 14.36 13.94
C TYR A 283 38.42 13.32 13.62
N ILE A 284 38.36 12.71 12.42
CA ILE A 284 39.36 11.69 12.02
C ILE A 284 40.78 12.30 11.94
N LYS A 285 40.91 13.57 11.57
CA LYS A 285 42.19 14.25 11.56
C LYS A 285 42.89 14.27 12.92
N GLU A 286 42.11 14.34 13.99
CA GLU A 286 42.61 14.31 15.36
C GLU A 286 43.06 12.91 15.83
N PHE A 287 42.61 11.82 15.16
CA PHE A 287 43.04 10.46 15.47
C PHE A 287 44.51 10.25 15.08
N ASP A 288 45.28 9.65 15.95
CA ASP A 288 46.67 9.25 15.65
C ASP A 288 46.67 7.87 14.96
N VAL A 289 45.81 6.93 15.41
CA VAL A 289 45.56 5.63 14.78
C VAL A 289 44.06 5.37 14.71
N CYS A 290 43.58 4.89 13.56
CA CYS A 290 42.21 4.45 13.38
C CYS A 290 42.09 2.94 13.57
N ILE A 291 40.96 2.47 14.13
CA ILE A 291 40.75 1.05 14.39
C ILE A 291 39.47 0.51 13.75
N ILE A 292 39.53 -0.77 13.38
CA ILE A 292 38.39 -1.57 12.92
C ILE A 292 38.28 -2.83 13.81
N PRO A 293 37.71 -2.69 15.03
CA PRO A 293 37.72 -3.73 16.06
C PRO A 293 36.50 -4.61 15.96
N TYR A 294 36.30 -5.28 14.82
CA TYR A 294 35.11 -6.11 14.62
C TYR A 294 35.31 -7.54 15.13
N LEU A 295 34.24 -8.07 15.75
CA LEU A 295 34.13 -9.51 16.03
C LEU A 295 34.15 -10.30 14.73
N LYS A 296 34.91 -11.41 14.71
CA LYS A 296 34.81 -12.39 13.60
C LYS A 296 33.60 -13.25 13.77
N ASN A 297 32.64 -13.08 12.89
CA ASN A 297 31.42 -13.89 12.85
C ASN A 297 30.94 -14.01 11.40
N GLU A 298 29.93 -14.83 11.18
CA GLU A 298 29.40 -15.07 9.86
C GLU A 298 28.98 -13.80 9.10
N TYR A 299 28.51 -12.78 9.80
CA TYR A 299 28.11 -11.51 9.19
C TYR A 299 29.32 -10.67 8.80
N THR A 300 30.25 -10.42 9.75
CA THR A 300 31.41 -9.57 9.53
C THR A 300 32.41 -10.17 8.52
N ASN A 301 32.41 -11.50 8.36
CA ASN A 301 33.19 -12.18 7.34
C ASN A 301 32.76 -11.86 5.89
N THR A 302 31.59 -11.26 5.70
CA THR A 302 31.06 -10.91 4.36
C THR A 302 30.92 -9.40 4.16
N VAL A 303 31.36 -8.58 5.13
CA VAL A 303 31.16 -7.12 5.12
C VAL A 303 32.51 -6.42 4.91
N TYR A 304 32.59 -5.64 3.85
CA TYR A 304 33.67 -4.69 3.65
C TYR A 304 33.50 -3.48 4.58
N PRO A 305 34.45 -3.14 5.46
CA PRO A 305 34.31 -2.01 6.38
C PRO A 305 34.55 -0.69 5.65
N THR A 306 33.48 0.02 5.31
CA THR A 306 33.53 1.28 4.51
C THR A 306 34.42 2.36 5.11
N LYS A 307 34.51 2.40 6.45
CA LYS A 307 35.38 3.34 7.18
C LYS A 307 36.88 3.21 6.84
N LEU A 308 37.31 2.07 6.32
CA LEU A 308 38.68 1.88 5.85
C LEU A 308 39.05 2.91 4.77
N ASN A 309 38.16 3.11 3.78
CA ASN A 309 38.41 4.09 2.71
C ASN A 309 38.34 5.54 3.24
N GLU A 310 37.48 5.81 4.25
CA GLU A 310 37.39 7.12 4.90
C GLU A 310 38.65 7.47 5.68
N TYR A 311 39.21 6.50 6.42
CA TYR A 311 40.51 6.66 7.12
C TYR A 311 41.67 6.85 6.15
N HIS A 312 41.73 6.04 5.11
CA HIS A 312 42.75 6.13 4.08
C HIS A 312 42.71 7.43 3.28
N ALA A 313 41.49 8.00 3.05
CA ALA A 313 41.36 9.28 2.38
C ALA A 313 42.03 10.44 3.13
N LEU A 314 42.20 10.29 4.45
CA LEU A 314 42.91 11.23 5.32
C LEU A 314 44.35 10.77 5.68
N GLY A 315 44.84 9.71 5.02
CA GLY A 315 46.18 9.17 5.20
C GLY A 315 46.40 8.46 6.54
N LYS A 316 45.36 8.21 7.33
CA LYS A 316 45.49 7.67 8.69
C LYS A 316 45.92 6.20 8.69
N PRO A 317 46.81 5.81 9.62
CA PRO A 317 47.11 4.40 9.84
C PRO A 317 45.92 3.67 10.40
N VAL A 318 45.69 2.44 9.93
CA VAL A 318 44.55 1.62 10.31
C VAL A 318 44.99 0.28 10.87
N VAL A 319 44.44 -0.07 12.03
CA VAL A 319 44.60 -1.41 12.62
C VAL A 319 43.26 -2.11 12.62
N SER A 320 43.18 -3.31 12.06
CA SER A 320 41.96 -4.09 11.93
C SER A 320 42.13 -5.51 12.49
N THR A 321 41.03 -6.08 12.99
CA THR A 321 40.94 -7.53 13.14
C THR A 321 41.05 -8.21 11.77
N ASP A 322 41.41 -9.49 11.72
CA ASP A 322 41.65 -10.27 10.50
C ASP A 322 40.36 -10.63 9.77
N LEU A 323 39.66 -9.61 9.29
CA LEU A 323 38.45 -9.75 8.48
C LEU A 323 38.83 -10.17 7.05
N PRO A 324 38.13 -11.14 6.45
CA PRO A 324 38.42 -11.62 5.10
C PRO A 324 38.47 -10.51 4.05
N GLU A 325 37.53 -9.59 4.04
CA GLU A 325 37.46 -8.49 3.07
C GLU A 325 38.58 -7.46 3.27
N VAL A 326 39.11 -7.28 4.51
CA VAL A 326 40.28 -6.44 4.78
C VAL A 326 41.57 -7.15 4.35
N MET A 327 41.63 -8.47 4.51
CA MET A 327 42.77 -9.27 4.01
C MET A 327 42.88 -9.20 2.48
N VAL A 328 41.74 -9.32 1.77
CA VAL A 328 41.69 -9.16 0.30
C VAL A 328 42.13 -7.75 -0.08
N PHE A 329 41.61 -6.72 0.59
CA PHE A 329 42.02 -5.33 0.35
C PHE A 329 43.55 -5.15 0.50
N ASN A 330 44.16 -5.72 1.54
CA ASN A 330 45.57 -5.61 1.80
C ASN A 330 46.44 -6.26 0.70
N GLN A 331 46.04 -7.45 0.24
CA GLN A 331 46.71 -8.13 -0.88
C GLN A 331 46.74 -7.28 -2.15
N GLU A 332 45.67 -6.52 -2.42
CA GLU A 332 45.54 -5.66 -3.61
C GLU A 332 46.21 -4.30 -3.44
N ASN A 333 46.48 -3.85 -2.20
CA ASN A 333 46.97 -2.50 -1.87
C ASN A 333 48.25 -2.50 -1.05
N GLN A 334 49.16 -3.47 -1.24
CA GLN A 334 50.52 -3.47 -0.66
C GLN A 334 50.53 -3.34 0.88
N ASP A 335 49.66 -4.05 1.57
CA ASP A 335 49.59 -4.14 3.03
C ASP A 335 49.47 -2.79 3.78
N LEU A 336 48.60 -1.90 3.25
CA LEU A 336 48.35 -0.57 3.85
C LEU A 336 47.58 -0.60 5.18
N VAL A 337 47.04 -1.77 5.59
CA VAL A 337 46.31 -1.98 6.84
C VAL A 337 47.09 -2.93 7.74
N SER A 338 47.29 -2.57 8.98
CA SER A 338 47.86 -3.47 9.99
C SER A 338 46.79 -4.45 10.49
N ILE A 339 46.95 -5.74 10.16
CA ILE A 339 45.99 -6.79 10.53
C ILE A 339 46.50 -7.53 11.77
N ALA A 340 45.60 -7.73 12.76
CA ALA A 340 45.91 -8.44 13.99
C ALA A 340 44.96 -9.63 14.19
N LYS A 341 45.48 -10.77 14.63
CA LYS A 341 44.76 -12.02 14.89
C LYS A 341 44.40 -12.20 16.35
N THR A 342 45.19 -11.61 17.25
CA THR A 342 44.95 -11.66 18.71
C THR A 342 44.85 -10.25 19.30
N ARG A 343 44.38 -10.14 20.54
CA ARG A 343 44.23 -8.85 21.24
C ARG A 343 45.59 -8.22 21.53
N GLU A 344 46.57 -9.04 21.89
CA GLU A 344 47.97 -8.62 22.15
C GLU A 344 48.60 -8.11 20.86
N GLU A 345 48.45 -8.84 19.78
CA GLU A 345 48.92 -8.41 18.46
C GLU A 345 48.26 -7.08 18.02
N PHE A 346 46.95 -6.89 18.34
CA PHE A 346 46.23 -5.65 18.01
C PHE A 346 46.84 -4.44 18.73
N VAL A 347 47.13 -4.57 20.03
CA VAL A 347 47.80 -3.54 20.81
C VAL A 347 49.21 -3.28 20.27
N LYS A 348 49.96 -4.33 19.96
CA LYS A 348 51.29 -4.20 19.32
C LYS A 348 51.22 -3.43 18.00
N LYS A 349 50.24 -3.76 17.12
CA LYS A 349 50.04 -3.08 15.82
C LYS A 349 49.65 -1.61 15.99
N ILE A 350 48.89 -1.24 17.03
CA ILE A 350 48.62 0.17 17.36
C ILE A 350 49.92 0.87 17.73
N HIS A 351 50.75 0.24 18.57
CA HIS A 351 52.02 0.82 18.98
C HIS A 351 52.98 1.01 17.80
N ASP A 352 53.03 0.05 16.87
CA ASP A 352 53.83 0.15 15.64
C ASP A 352 53.29 1.28 14.75
N ALA A 353 51.97 1.39 14.62
CA ALA A 353 51.28 2.44 13.83
C ALA A 353 51.49 3.86 14.39
N LEU A 354 51.62 4.00 15.72
CA LEU A 354 51.93 5.29 16.36
C LEU A 354 53.38 5.76 16.08
N LYS A 355 54.28 4.84 15.75
CA LYS A 355 55.70 5.13 15.40
C LYS A 355 55.93 5.26 13.90
N GLU A 356 54.88 5.11 13.09
CA GLU A 356 55.00 5.12 11.64
C GLU A 356 55.46 6.48 11.12
N GLU A 357 56.53 6.51 10.38
CA GLU A 357 56.99 7.70 9.70
C GLU A 357 56.30 7.89 8.35
N GLY A 358 55.83 9.10 8.07
CA GLY A 358 54.88 9.61 7.07
C GLY A 358 54.82 9.11 5.62
N ASN A 359 55.63 8.15 5.19
CA ASN A 359 55.67 7.70 3.78
C ASN A 359 54.40 6.96 3.32
N LEU A 360 53.74 6.20 4.22
CA LEU A 360 52.57 5.42 3.88
C LEU A 360 51.28 6.26 3.80
N ALA A 361 51.22 7.45 4.38
CA ALA A 361 50.07 8.32 4.33
C ALA A 361 49.66 8.67 2.87
N ASN A 362 50.63 8.96 2.02
CA ASN A 362 50.38 9.27 0.61
C ASN A 362 49.84 8.05 -0.17
N GLU A 363 50.37 6.84 0.11
CA GLU A 363 49.90 5.62 -0.54
C GLU A 363 48.45 5.27 -0.09
N ARG A 364 48.11 5.49 1.18
CA ARG A 364 46.72 5.37 1.67
C ARG A 364 45.78 6.33 0.94
N ILE A 365 46.14 7.61 0.81
CA ILE A 365 45.36 8.61 0.07
C ILE A 365 45.21 8.20 -1.39
N LYS A 366 46.24 7.70 -2.02
CA LYS A 366 46.22 7.22 -3.40
C LYS A 366 45.32 6.00 -3.57
N SER A 367 45.38 5.06 -2.63
CA SER A 367 44.45 3.91 -2.59
C SER A 367 43.01 4.38 -2.42
N ALA A 368 42.71 5.28 -1.48
CA ALA A 368 41.36 5.81 -1.28
C ALA A 368 40.82 6.52 -2.53
N LYS A 369 41.65 7.26 -3.27
CA LYS A 369 41.24 7.89 -4.55
C LYS A 369 40.82 6.85 -5.58
N LYS A 370 41.48 5.70 -5.71
CA LYS A 370 41.09 4.60 -6.60
C LYS A 370 39.72 4.00 -6.20
N HIS A 371 39.37 4.10 -4.91
CA HIS A 371 38.13 3.62 -4.33
C HIS A 371 37.12 4.74 -4.12
N SER A 372 37.25 5.89 -4.82
CA SER A 372 36.30 7.00 -4.74
C SER A 372 34.95 6.62 -5.35
N TRP A 373 33.88 7.25 -4.85
CA TRP A 373 32.55 7.08 -5.43
C TRP A 373 32.49 7.50 -6.90
N ASP A 374 33.20 8.56 -7.29
CA ASP A 374 33.20 9.05 -8.67
C ASP A 374 33.68 7.96 -9.64
N ILE A 375 34.84 7.34 -9.35
CA ILE A 375 35.38 6.25 -10.17
C ILE A 375 34.46 5.02 -10.15
N ARG A 376 33.95 4.62 -8.99
CA ARG A 376 33.08 3.45 -8.88
C ARG A 376 31.77 3.62 -9.64
N ILE A 377 31.14 4.79 -9.52
CA ILE A 377 29.88 5.08 -10.19
C ILE A 377 30.06 5.16 -11.71
N GLU A 378 31.19 5.69 -12.17
CA GLU A 378 31.54 5.66 -13.58
C GLU A 378 31.70 4.23 -14.11
N GLN A 379 32.45 3.38 -13.40
CA GLN A 379 32.63 1.96 -13.74
C GLN A 379 31.29 1.21 -13.72
N MET A 380 30.46 1.37 -12.66
CA MET A 380 29.12 0.79 -12.57
C MET A 380 28.24 1.24 -13.73
N SER A 381 28.31 2.52 -14.08
CA SER A 381 27.56 3.12 -15.17
C SER A 381 27.86 2.48 -16.52
N ASN A 382 29.15 2.27 -16.83
CA ASN A 382 29.60 1.64 -18.06
C ASN A 382 29.09 0.19 -18.15
N LEU A 383 29.21 -0.57 -17.05
CA LEU A 383 28.71 -1.95 -16.97
C LEU A 383 27.17 -2.04 -17.12
N ILE A 384 26.43 -1.06 -16.58
CA ILE A 384 24.98 -0.99 -16.76
C ILE A 384 24.64 -0.68 -18.23
N GLU A 385 25.38 0.22 -18.87
CA GLU A 385 25.20 0.54 -20.29
C GLU A 385 25.42 -0.69 -21.16
N ASP A 386 26.49 -1.44 -20.92
CA ASP A 386 26.79 -2.71 -21.59
C ASP A 386 25.67 -3.74 -21.37
N ALA A 387 25.17 -3.89 -20.14
CA ALA A 387 24.06 -4.79 -19.84
C ALA A 387 22.77 -4.38 -20.57
N VAL A 388 22.47 -3.08 -20.65
CA VAL A 388 21.33 -2.54 -21.42
C VAL A 388 21.48 -2.83 -22.90
N ASN A 389 22.68 -2.60 -23.47
CA ASN A 389 22.95 -2.83 -24.89
C ASN A 389 22.89 -4.32 -25.25
N LYS A 390 23.49 -5.17 -24.43
CA LYS A 390 23.40 -6.65 -24.58
C LYS A 390 21.94 -7.11 -24.58
N LYS A 391 21.12 -6.57 -23.69
CA LYS A 391 19.69 -6.92 -23.59
C LYS A 391 18.89 -6.46 -24.81
N LYS A 392 19.24 -5.30 -25.40
CA LYS A 392 18.65 -4.83 -26.66
C LYS A 392 18.96 -5.78 -27.83
N LEU A 393 20.20 -6.29 -27.90
CA LEU A 393 20.65 -7.22 -28.94
C LEU A 393 19.98 -8.61 -28.86
N ILE A 394 19.65 -9.10 -27.67
CA ILE A 394 18.99 -10.41 -27.45
C ILE A 394 17.51 -10.40 -27.87
N GLY A 395 16.95 -9.26 -28.33
CA GLY A 395 15.78 -9.25 -29.20
C GLY A 395 14.43 -9.52 -28.56
N TYR A 396 14.15 -9.06 -27.37
CA TYR A 396 12.76 -8.74 -27.02
C TYR A 396 12.42 -7.37 -27.58
N SER A 397 11.75 -7.35 -28.75
CA SER A 397 11.23 -6.11 -29.29
C SER A 397 10.40 -5.40 -28.22
N ASP A 398 10.63 -4.13 -28.02
CA ASP A 398 9.98 -3.26 -27.01
C ASP A 398 8.44 -3.38 -27.03
N TRP A 399 7.85 -3.67 -28.20
CA TRP A 399 6.42 -3.83 -28.36
C TRP A 399 5.88 -5.10 -27.69
N GLN A 400 6.61 -6.25 -27.72
CA GLN A 400 6.18 -7.49 -27.08
C GLN A 400 6.14 -7.34 -25.57
N ARG A 401 7.14 -6.64 -24.98
CA ARG A 401 7.17 -6.32 -23.56
C ARG A 401 5.99 -5.41 -23.19
N ARG A 402 5.76 -4.33 -23.93
CA ARG A 402 4.63 -3.40 -23.73
C ARG A 402 3.29 -4.12 -23.88
N PHE A 403 3.15 -4.97 -24.89
CA PHE A 403 1.94 -5.76 -25.11
C PHE A 403 1.67 -6.74 -23.94
N LYS A 404 2.71 -7.47 -23.48
CA LYS A 404 2.61 -8.37 -22.33
C LYS A 404 2.23 -7.64 -21.05
N GLN A 405 2.74 -6.43 -20.84
CA GLN A 405 2.39 -5.58 -19.70
C GLN A 405 0.93 -5.10 -19.78
N ILE A 406 0.47 -4.64 -20.94
CA ILE A 406 -0.92 -4.21 -21.17
C ILE A 406 -1.86 -5.39 -20.92
N TYR A 407 -1.55 -6.55 -21.47
CA TYR A 407 -2.38 -7.76 -21.31
C TYR A 407 -2.45 -8.22 -19.84
N LYS A 408 -1.31 -8.21 -19.14
CA LYS A 408 -1.23 -8.54 -17.70
C LYS A 408 -2.00 -7.53 -16.82
N SER A 409 -1.96 -6.23 -17.16
CA SER A 409 -2.69 -5.19 -16.45
C SER A 409 -4.19 -5.21 -16.72
N SER A 410 -4.59 -5.51 -17.96
CA SER A 410 -6.00 -5.63 -18.37
C SER A 410 -6.67 -6.85 -17.72
N GLY A 411 -5.97 -7.98 -17.66
CA GLY A 411 -6.45 -9.18 -16.95
C GLY A 411 -6.74 -8.92 -15.47
N LYS A 412 -5.86 -8.15 -14.78
CA LYS A 412 -6.09 -7.78 -13.36
C LYS A 412 -7.27 -6.84 -13.15
N ARG A 413 -7.53 -5.92 -14.08
CA ARG A 413 -8.71 -5.04 -14.03
C ARG A 413 -9.99 -5.84 -14.23
N PHE A 414 -9.97 -6.77 -15.18
CA PHE A 414 -11.09 -7.67 -15.46
C PHE A 414 -11.41 -8.57 -14.25
N THR A 415 -10.39 -9.19 -13.62
CA THR A 415 -10.62 -10.02 -12.43
C THR A 415 -11.12 -9.23 -11.23
N LYS A 416 -10.67 -7.97 -11.03
CA LYS A 416 -11.21 -7.09 -10.00
C LYS A 416 -12.67 -6.73 -10.27
N ALA A 417 -13.00 -6.36 -11.51
CA ALA A 417 -14.38 -6.06 -11.92
C ALA A 417 -15.29 -7.30 -11.75
N ALA A 418 -14.84 -8.46 -12.21
CA ALA A 418 -15.55 -9.72 -12.04
C ALA A 418 -15.77 -10.07 -10.55
N PHE A 419 -14.77 -9.86 -9.69
CA PHE A 419 -14.90 -10.07 -8.26
C PHE A 419 -15.92 -9.11 -7.62
N VAL A 420 -15.89 -7.82 -7.97
CA VAL A 420 -16.86 -6.85 -7.49
C VAL A 420 -18.27 -7.20 -7.94
N LEU A 421 -18.46 -7.57 -9.20
CA LEU A 421 -19.75 -8.03 -9.74
C LEU A 421 -20.23 -9.31 -9.05
N PHE A 422 -19.34 -10.24 -8.75
CA PHE A 422 -19.65 -11.45 -8.01
C PHE A 422 -20.10 -11.15 -6.57
N VAL A 423 -19.40 -10.23 -5.87
CA VAL A 423 -19.78 -9.80 -4.52
C VAL A 423 -21.14 -9.08 -4.54
N LEU A 424 -21.37 -8.19 -5.50
CA LEU A 424 -22.67 -7.54 -5.70
C LEU A 424 -23.76 -8.54 -5.98
N TRP A 425 -23.50 -9.56 -6.81
CA TRP A 425 -24.44 -10.63 -7.09
C TRP A 425 -24.78 -11.42 -5.82
N LEU A 426 -23.77 -11.77 -4.99
CA LEU A 426 -23.99 -12.41 -3.69
C LEU A 426 -24.84 -11.53 -2.76
N LEU A 427 -24.52 -10.24 -2.66
CA LEU A 427 -25.27 -9.30 -1.81
C LEU A 427 -26.73 -9.17 -2.27
N ILE A 428 -26.97 -9.06 -3.56
CA ILE A 428 -28.33 -8.89 -4.13
C ILE A 428 -29.17 -10.16 -3.97
N PHE A 429 -28.60 -11.34 -4.29
CA PHE A 429 -29.39 -12.57 -4.39
C PHE A 429 -29.35 -13.47 -3.16
N TYR A 430 -28.37 -13.29 -2.26
CA TYR A 430 -28.18 -14.16 -1.09
C TYR A 430 -28.25 -13.45 0.25
N THR A 431 -28.48 -12.12 0.25
CA THR A 431 -28.68 -11.36 1.48
C THR A 431 -30.00 -10.60 1.46
N PRO A 432 -30.57 -10.20 2.62
CA PRO A 432 -31.81 -9.43 2.68
C PRO A 432 -31.66 -7.95 2.28
N VAL A 433 -30.54 -7.51 1.74
CA VAL A 433 -30.28 -6.09 1.42
C VAL A 433 -31.38 -5.47 0.55
N VAL A 434 -31.84 -6.19 -0.47
CA VAL A 434 -32.89 -5.67 -1.37
C VAL A 434 -34.22 -5.50 -0.64
N TRP A 435 -34.53 -6.38 0.32
CA TRP A 435 -35.73 -6.27 1.13
C TRP A 435 -35.69 -5.08 2.09
N PHE A 436 -34.52 -4.83 2.71
CA PHE A 436 -34.32 -3.61 3.50
C PHE A 436 -34.50 -2.34 2.67
N LEU A 437 -34.06 -2.34 1.43
CA LEU A 437 -34.28 -1.22 0.50
C LEU A 437 -35.74 -1.09 0.09
N ALA A 438 -36.52 -2.16 0.09
CA ALA A 438 -37.93 -2.15 -0.26
C ALA A 438 -38.85 -1.76 0.92
N GLU A 439 -38.40 -1.93 2.16
CA GLU A 439 -39.23 -1.69 3.36
C GLU A 439 -39.81 -0.27 3.44
N PRO A 440 -39.11 0.81 3.09
CA PRO A 440 -39.66 2.17 3.10
C PRO A 440 -40.85 2.38 2.13
N LEU A 441 -41.03 1.48 1.16
CA LEU A 441 -42.19 1.55 0.24
C LEU A 441 -43.47 1.00 0.84
N LYS A 442 -43.37 0.22 1.94
CA LYS A 442 -44.55 -0.34 2.61
C LYS A 442 -45.19 0.68 3.55
N ILE A 443 -46.48 0.87 3.41
CA ILE A 443 -47.29 1.62 4.36
C ILE A 443 -48.47 0.73 4.70
N VAL A 444 -48.64 0.42 5.98
CA VAL A 444 -49.69 -0.48 6.48
C VAL A 444 -50.33 0.14 7.70
N ASN A 445 -51.65 0.22 7.68
CA ASN A 445 -52.45 0.60 8.84
C ASN A 445 -53.36 -0.58 9.23
N GLU A 446 -53.72 -0.67 10.48
CA GLU A 446 -54.81 -1.57 10.92
C GLU A 446 -56.12 -1.13 10.30
N PRO A 447 -56.94 -2.07 9.78
CA PRO A 447 -58.25 -1.75 9.23
C PRO A 447 -59.16 -1.09 10.28
N GLN A 448 -59.84 -0.02 9.89
CA GLN A 448 -60.81 0.71 10.72
C GLN A 448 -62.09 0.93 9.90
N LYS A 449 -63.24 1.17 10.55
CA LYS A 449 -64.47 1.53 9.85
C LYS A 449 -64.29 2.79 9.00
N ALA A 450 -64.69 2.72 7.76
CA ALA A 450 -64.58 3.78 6.78
C ALA A 450 -65.79 3.83 5.89
N ASP A 451 -65.98 4.92 5.13
CA ASP A 451 -67.14 5.11 4.27
C ASP A 451 -67.14 4.19 3.05
N ALA A 452 -65.89 3.87 2.54
CA ALA A 452 -65.77 2.97 1.40
C ALA A 452 -64.42 2.23 1.41
N ILE A 453 -64.34 1.14 0.67
CA ILE A 453 -63.14 0.42 0.32
C ILE A 453 -62.73 0.82 -1.10
N VAL A 454 -61.53 1.34 -1.29
CA VAL A 454 -60.95 1.70 -2.60
C VAL A 454 -59.89 0.67 -2.99
N VAL A 455 -60.09 0.03 -4.14
CA VAL A 455 -59.16 -0.96 -4.67
C VAL A 455 -58.53 -0.42 -5.95
N LEU A 456 -57.22 -0.22 -5.94
CA LEU A 456 -56.49 0.19 -7.14
C LEU A 456 -56.19 -1.02 -8.00
N GLY A 457 -56.43 -0.91 -9.31
CA GLY A 457 -56.06 -1.94 -10.27
C GLY A 457 -54.55 -2.26 -10.26
N GLY A 458 -54.20 -3.50 -10.58
CA GLY A 458 -52.84 -3.97 -10.55
C GLY A 458 -52.04 -3.72 -11.82
N GLY A 459 -52.71 -3.51 -12.91
CA GLY A 459 -52.09 -3.47 -14.23
C GLY A 459 -51.30 -4.75 -14.57
N VAL A 460 -51.10 -5.00 -15.84
CA VAL A 460 -50.29 -6.16 -16.32
C VAL A 460 -48.82 -6.04 -15.98
N GLY A 461 -48.39 -4.88 -15.45
CA GLY A 461 -46.98 -4.56 -15.21
C GLY A 461 -46.29 -5.32 -14.06
N GLU A 462 -47.02 -5.73 -13.03
CA GLU A 462 -46.40 -6.31 -11.83
C GLU A 462 -45.91 -7.75 -12.02
N SER A 463 -46.51 -8.57 -12.89
CA SER A 463 -46.12 -9.96 -13.09
C SER A 463 -45.80 -10.34 -14.54
N GLY A 464 -46.08 -9.47 -15.52
CA GLY A 464 -45.95 -9.77 -16.95
C GLY A 464 -46.89 -10.88 -17.44
N LYS A 465 -47.86 -11.29 -16.62
CA LYS A 465 -48.96 -12.21 -16.96
C LYS A 465 -50.28 -11.61 -16.51
N THR A 466 -51.27 -11.75 -17.34
CA THR A 466 -52.65 -11.40 -16.96
C THR A 466 -53.02 -12.16 -15.67
N GLY A 467 -53.40 -11.46 -14.61
CA GLY A 467 -54.38 -12.00 -13.71
C GLY A 467 -54.02 -12.37 -12.30
N GLN A 468 -52.82 -12.15 -11.76
CA GLN A 468 -52.57 -12.57 -10.36
C GLN A 468 -52.61 -11.44 -9.31
N GLY A 469 -52.45 -10.18 -9.67
CA GLY A 469 -52.40 -9.08 -8.69
C GLY A 469 -53.76 -8.50 -8.32
N TYR A 470 -54.72 -8.53 -9.19
CA TYR A 470 -56.08 -8.01 -8.91
C TYR A 470 -56.89 -8.99 -8.07
N GLU A 471 -56.79 -10.31 -8.27
CA GLU A 471 -57.51 -11.33 -7.50
C GLU A 471 -57.25 -11.17 -6.01
N GLU A 472 -55.96 -11.09 -5.60
CA GLU A 472 -55.58 -10.92 -4.20
C GLU A 472 -56.15 -9.61 -3.59
N ARG A 473 -56.27 -8.55 -4.38
CA ARG A 473 -56.84 -7.27 -3.95
C ARG A 473 -58.36 -7.35 -3.80
N VAL A 474 -59.03 -8.00 -4.76
CA VAL A 474 -60.49 -8.21 -4.69
C VAL A 474 -60.85 -9.10 -3.53
N ASP A 475 -60.18 -10.25 -3.37
CA ASP A 475 -60.39 -11.16 -2.24
C ASP A 475 -60.26 -10.44 -0.90
N TYR A 476 -59.22 -9.60 -0.77
CA TYR A 476 -59.02 -8.85 0.47
C TYR A 476 -60.06 -7.75 0.68
N ALA A 477 -60.50 -7.07 -0.37
CA ALA A 477 -61.56 -6.08 -0.32
C ALA A 477 -62.91 -6.71 0.10
N VAL A 478 -63.25 -7.86 -0.50
CA VAL A 478 -64.43 -8.61 -0.14
C VAL A 478 -64.37 -9.08 1.31
N LYS A 479 -63.25 -9.53 1.78
CA LYS A 479 -63.07 -9.90 3.19
C LYS A 479 -63.36 -8.71 4.13
N LEU A 480 -62.80 -7.52 3.85
CA LEU A 480 -63.04 -6.32 4.66
C LEU A 480 -64.46 -5.86 4.58
N TYR A 481 -65.12 -5.95 3.41
CA TYR A 481 -66.51 -5.67 3.21
C TYR A 481 -67.39 -6.60 4.09
N ASN A 482 -67.22 -7.92 4.00
CA ASN A 482 -67.97 -8.91 4.78
C ASN A 482 -67.68 -8.79 6.30
N GLN A 483 -66.56 -8.20 6.72
CA GLN A 483 -66.28 -7.88 8.12
C GLN A 483 -66.95 -6.56 8.59
N GLY A 484 -67.69 -5.86 7.71
CA GLY A 484 -68.41 -4.64 8.03
C GLY A 484 -67.51 -3.41 8.22
N TYR A 485 -66.35 -3.36 7.59
CA TYR A 485 -65.51 -2.19 7.65
C TYR A 485 -65.96 -1.04 6.76
N ALA A 486 -66.73 -1.33 5.69
CA ALA A 486 -67.36 -0.33 4.85
C ALA A 486 -68.55 -0.98 4.04
N ASP A 487 -69.53 -0.16 3.63
CA ASP A 487 -70.72 -0.60 2.91
C ASP A 487 -70.58 -0.51 1.37
N HIS A 488 -69.49 0.07 0.89
CA HIS A 488 -69.23 0.25 -0.54
C HIS A 488 -67.78 -0.12 -0.93
N ILE A 489 -67.61 -0.66 -2.17
CA ILE A 489 -66.30 -0.96 -2.78
C ILE A 489 -66.18 -0.16 -4.07
N ILE A 490 -65.09 0.59 -4.22
CA ILE A 490 -64.72 1.30 -5.45
C ILE A 490 -63.55 0.58 -6.10
N PHE A 491 -63.72 0.07 -7.32
CA PHE A 491 -62.64 -0.43 -8.15
C PHE A 491 -62.16 0.67 -9.09
N SER A 492 -60.90 1.08 -8.99
CA SER A 492 -60.34 2.16 -9.78
C SER A 492 -59.18 1.65 -10.64
N THR A 493 -59.44 1.55 -11.95
CA THR A 493 -58.45 1.18 -12.99
C THR A 493 -59.03 1.44 -14.37
N GLY A 494 -58.30 2.08 -15.24
CA GLY A 494 -58.63 2.28 -16.65
C GLY A 494 -57.90 1.32 -17.60
N TYR A 495 -57.23 0.30 -17.08
CA TYR A 495 -56.55 -0.69 -17.91
C TYR A 495 -57.54 -1.57 -18.67
N LYS A 496 -57.43 -1.56 -19.99
CA LYS A 496 -58.21 -2.39 -20.91
C LYS A 496 -57.28 -3.35 -21.64
N PHE A 497 -57.54 -4.63 -21.44
CA PHE A 497 -57.02 -5.71 -22.26
C PHE A 497 -58.10 -6.22 -23.20
N ILE A 498 -58.31 -7.54 -23.31
CA ILE A 498 -59.45 -8.14 -23.96
C ILE A 498 -60.73 -7.77 -23.19
N PHE A 499 -60.63 -7.65 -21.87
CA PHE A 499 -61.71 -7.21 -20.97
C PHE A 499 -61.28 -5.98 -20.16
N ASN A 500 -62.22 -5.18 -19.72
CA ASN A 500 -61.96 -4.07 -18.80
C ASN A 500 -61.65 -4.64 -17.41
N GLU A 501 -60.46 -4.29 -16.86
CA GLU A 501 -60.02 -4.81 -15.56
C GLU A 501 -61.01 -4.48 -14.43
N ALA A 502 -61.58 -3.28 -14.39
CA ALA A 502 -62.57 -2.88 -13.38
C ALA A 502 -63.82 -3.76 -13.42
N GLU A 503 -64.34 -4.08 -14.62
CA GLU A 503 -65.50 -4.98 -14.78
C GLU A 503 -65.18 -6.42 -14.37
N VAL A 504 -63.92 -6.89 -14.63
CA VAL A 504 -63.48 -8.21 -14.17
C VAL A 504 -63.43 -8.26 -12.65
N MET A 505 -62.86 -7.23 -12.01
CA MET A 505 -62.79 -7.10 -10.55
C MET A 505 -64.22 -7.07 -9.92
N LYS A 506 -65.14 -6.33 -10.52
CA LYS A 506 -66.57 -6.30 -10.11
C LYS A 506 -67.21 -7.66 -10.22
N SER A 507 -67.03 -8.34 -11.37
CA SER A 507 -67.61 -9.66 -11.58
C SER A 507 -67.10 -10.68 -10.56
N LEU A 508 -65.78 -10.61 -10.22
CA LEU A 508 -65.15 -11.44 -9.19
C LEU A 508 -65.76 -11.10 -7.81
N ALA A 509 -65.91 -9.83 -7.43
CA ALA A 509 -66.46 -9.44 -6.15
C ALA A 509 -67.94 -9.90 -6.00
N ILE A 510 -68.72 -9.79 -7.07
CA ILE A 510 -70.14 -10.30 -7.10
C ILE A 510 -70.14 -11.82 -6.91
N SER A 511 -69.26 -12.57 -7.58
CA SER A 511 -69.20 -14.03 -7.40
C SER A 511 -68.77 -14.45 -5.98
N LEU A 512 -68.09 -13.55 -5.23
CA LEU A 512 -67.73 -13.72 -3.82
C LEU A 512 -68.79 -13.18 -2.83
N GLY A 513 -70.00 -12.77 -3.33
CA GLY A 513 -71.12 -12.42 -2.53
C GLY A 513 -71.36 -10.93 -2.25
N VAL A 514 -70.59 -10.03 -2.89
CA VAL A 514 -70.83 -8.57 -2.74
C VAL A 514 -72.00 -8.14 -3.63
N PRO A 515 -73.07 -7.45 -3.09
CA PRO A 515 -74.18 -6.93 -3.89
C PRO A 515 -73.69 -5.95 -4.97
N LYS A 516 -74.34 -6.02 -6.16
CA LYS A 516 -73.98 -5.17 -7.30
C LYS A 516 -74.08 -3.67 -6.97
N GLU A 517 -75.01 -3.31 -6.14
CA GLU A 517 -75.36 -1.95 -5.71
C GLU A 517 -74.30 -1.37 -4.78
N ALA A 518 -73.49 -2.22 -4.11
CA ALA A 518 -72.41 -1.82 -3.25
C ALA A 518 -71.07 -1.54 -4.02
N ILE A 519 -71.04 -1.79 -5.34
CA ILE A 519 -69.88 -1.68 -6.14
C ILE A 519 -69.89 -0.48 -7.09
N ILE A 520 -68.92 0.39 -6.99
CA ILE A 520 -68.74 1.55 -7.86
C ILE A 520 -67.50 1.31 -8.72
N LEU A 521 -67.55 1.64 -10.01
CA LEU A 521 -66.45 1.52 -10.95
C LEU A 521 -65.89 2.89 -11.33
N GLU A 522 -64.58 3.03 -11.29
CA GLU A 522 -63.82 4.09 -11.92
C GLU A 522 -62.93 3.46 -13.02
N GLU A 523 -63.23 3.77 -14.29
CA GLU A 523 -62.70 3.05 -15.46
C GLU A 523 -61.82 3.91 -16.35
N LYS A 524 -61.41 5.12 -15.90
CA LYS A 524 -60.66 6.09 -16.72
C LYS A 524 -59.21 6.23 -16.34
N ALA A 525 -58.85 5.87 -15.10
CA ALA A 525 -57.53 6.10 -14.57
C ALA A 525 -56.45 5.26 -15.25
N GLY A 526 -55.50 5.90 -15.95
CA GLY A 526 -54.34 5.26 -16.57
C GLY A 526 -53.07 5.38 -15.74
N SER A 527 -53.14 5.96 -14.55
CA SER A 527 -51.96 6.12 -13.65
C SER A 527 -52.42 6.21 -12.20
N THR A 528 -51.49 5.96 -11.26
CA THR A 528 -51.76 6.09 -9.81
C THR A 528 -52.21 7.51 -9.43
N TYR A 529 -51.67 8.53 -10.09
CA TYR A 529 -52.13 9.91 -9.90
C TYR A 529 -53.59 10.09 -10.30
N GLU A 530 -53.97 9.57 -11.46
CA GLU A 530 -55.37 9.65 -11.94
C GLU A 530 -56.32 8.82 -11.09
N ASN A 531 -55.88 7.63 -10.61
CA ASN A 531 -56.70 6.85 -9.65
C ASN A 531 -57.04 7.70 -8.42
N VAL A 532 -56.04 8.36 -7.79
CA VAL A 532 -56.26 9.20 -6.61
C VAL A 532 -57.18 10.37 -6.92
N LYS A 533 -56.99 11.03 -8.07
CA LYS A 533 -57.80 12.18 -8.49
C LYS A 533 -59.26 11.79 -8.77
N LEU A 534 -59.50 10.76 -9.58
CA LEU A 534 -60.85 10.34 -9.98
C LEU A 534 -61.60 9.67 -8.83
N VAL A 535 -60.91 8.91 -7.98
CA VAL A 535 -61.49 8.39 -6.74
C VAL A 535 -61.90 9.53 -5.82
N LYS A 536 -61.10 10.60 -5.68
CA LYS A 536 -61.46 11.77 -4.89
C LYS A 536 -62.76 12.43 -5.40
N GLU A 537 -62.93 12.55 -6.73
CA GLU A 537 -64.16 13.10 -7.32
C GLU A 537 -65.42 12.27 -6.92
N ILE A 538 -65.31 10.92 -6.87
CA ILE A 538 -66.39 10.04 -6.40
C ILE A 538 -66.67 10.26 -4.91
N LEU A 539 -65.58 10.29 -4.09
CA LEU A 539 -65.67 10.47 -2.63
C LEU A 539 -66.33 11.85 -2.27
N ASP A 540 -65.95 12.91 -2.99
CA ASP A 540 -66.57 14.23 -2.79
C ASP A 540 -68.01 14.28 -3.19
N LYS A 541 -68.40 13.59 -4.27
CA LYS A 541 -69.79 13.48 -4.72
C LYS A 541 -70.66 12.78 -3.68
N GLU A 542 -70.18 11.66 -3.12
CA GLU A 542 -70.86 10.87 -2.12
C GLU A 542 -70.72 11.44 -0.69
N ARG A 543 -69.94 12.52 -0.50
CA ARG A 543 -69.62 13.16 0.77
C ARG A 543 -68.86 12.25 1.75
N TRP A 544 -68.09 11.27 1.22
CA TRP A 544 -67.28 10.35 2.00
C TRP A 544 -65.98 10.98 2.37
N ARG A 545 -65.50 10.75 3.59
CA ARG A 545 -64.26 11.38 4.12
C ARG A 545 -63.23 10.38 4.66
N SER A 546 -63.55 9.10 4.67
CA SER A 546 -62.66 8.03 5.12
C SER A 546 -62.73 6.83 4.18
N VAL A 547 -61.57 6.27 3.82
CA VAL A 547 -61.52 5.10 2.92
C VAL A 547 -60.40 4.13 3.33
N LEU A 548 -60.74 2.84 3.19
CA LEU A 548 -59.72 1.78 3.21
C LEU A 548 -59.14 1.64 1.81
N LEU A 549 -57.83 1.90 1.68
CA LEU A 549 -57.15 1.82 0.39
C LEU A 549 -56.42 0.50 0.24
N ILE A 550 -56.76 -0.25 -0.79
CA ILE A 550 -56.16 -1.55 -1.09
C ILE A 550 -55.32 -1.49 -2.36
N SER A 551 -54.05 -1.88 -2.24
CA SER A 551 -53.14 -2.08 -3.34
C SER A 551 -52.05 -3.09 -2.93
N SER A 552 -51.01 -3.30 -3.75
CA SER A 552 -49.87 -4.13 -3.32
C SER A 552 -48.99 -3.43 -2.30
N PRO A 553 -48.31 -4.17 -1.39
CA PRO A 553 -47.58 -3.58 -0.27
C PRO A 553 -46.54 -2.53 -0.67
N TYR A 554 -45.74 -2.80 -1.69
CA TYR A 554 -44.66 -1.87 -2.11
C TYR A 554 -45.17 -0.71 -2.98
N HIS A 555 -46.37 -0.81 -3.55
CA HIS A 555 -47.03 0.29 -4.26
C HIS A 555 -47.58 1.36 -3.32
N MET A 556 -47.84 1.01 -2.06
CA MET A 556 -48.40 1.94 -1.06
C MET A 556 -47.57 3.19 -0.83
N GLY A 557 -46.22 3.09 -0.88
CA GLY A 557 -45.36 4.26 -0.75
C GLY A 557 -45.65 5.34 -1.81
N ARG A 558 -45.73 4.96 -3.09
CA ARG A 558 -46.05 5.88 -4.19
C ARG A 558 -47.48 6.41 -4.10
N VAL A 559 -48.44 5.54 -3.76
CA VAL A 559 -49.85 5.91 -3.58
C VAL A 559 -50.01 6.94 -2.46
N SER A 560 -49.34 6.73 -1.31
CA SER A 560 -49.47 7.65 -0.18
C SER A 560 -48.94 9.06 -0.48
N LEU A 561 -47.87 9.16 -1.24
CA LEU A 561 -47.34 10.45 -1.68
C LEU A 561 -48.33 11.16 -2.61
N ALA A 562 -48.93 10.42 -3.56
CA ALA A 562 -49.95 10.97 -4.45
C ALA A 562 -51.22 11.40 -3.69
N VAL A 563 -51.69 10.61 -2.74
CA VAL A 563 -52.83 10.93 -1.86
C VAL A 563 -52.58 12.19 -1.05
N LYS A 564 -51.44 12.28 -0.38
CA LYS A 564 -51.05 13.42 0.45
C LYS A 564 -51.15 14.76 -0.30
N LYS A 565 -50.82 14.77 -1.57
CA LYS A 565 -50.83 15.98 -2.38
C LYS A 565 -52.20 16.27 -3.01
N ASN A 566 -52.89 15.22 -3.51
CA ASN A 566 -54.02 15.41 -4.42
C ASN A 566 -55.37 15.13 -3.79
N ALA A 567 -55.43 14.57 -2.57
CA ALA A 567 -56.68 14.30 -1.87
C ALA A 567 -56.70 14.84 -0.40
N PRO A 568 -56.42 16.15 -0.20
CA PRO A 568 -56.47 16.73 1.13
C PRO A 568 -57.89 16.68 1.69
N GLY A 569 -58.03 16.44 2.99
CA GLY A 569 -59.32 16.39 3.69
C GLY A 569 -60.02 15.04 3.63
N ILE A 570 -59.44 14.01 3.05
CA ILE A 570 -59.92 12.63 3.08
C ILE A 570 -58.89 11.77 3.84
N THR A 571 -59.41 10.94 4.76
CA THR A 571 -58.56 10.02 5.53
C THR A 571 -58.41 8.71 4.78
N PHE A 572 -57.19 8.42 4.32
CA PHE A 572 -56.88 7.15 3.68
C PHE A 572 -56.23 6.21 4.69
N ILE A 573 -56.80 5.06 4.90
CA ILE A 573 -56.29 3.97 5.74
C ILE A 573 -55.69 2.95 4.80
N TYR A 574 -54.37 2.83 4.84
CA TYR A 574 -53.59 1.99 3.90
C TYR A 574 -53.61 0.54 4.35
N THR A 575 -54.38 -0.29 3.67
CA THR A 575 -54.56 -1.71 3.96
C THR A 575 -54.13 -2.57 2.77
N PRO A 576 -52.81 -2.79 2.58
CA PRO A 576 -52.32 -3.54 1.42
C PRO A 576 -52.79 -4.99 1.45
N ALA A 577 -53.19 -5.52 0.28
CA ALA A 577 -53.48 -6.93 0.13
C ALA A 577 -52.19 -7.76 0.32
N GLN A 578 -52.29 -8.89 1.00
CA GLN A 578 -51.18 -9.84 1.10
C GLN A 578 -50.91 -10.43 -0.28
N SER A 579 -49.76 -10.11 -0.85
CA SER A 579 -49.37 -10.61 -2.17
C SER A 579 -48.41 -11.79 -2.05
N ARG A 580 -48.80 -12.92 -2.68
CA ARG A 580 -47.91 -14.09 -2.80
C ARG A 580 -46.60 -13.79 -3.53
N PHE A 581 -46.60 -12.74 -4.33
CA PHE A 581 -45.42 -12.29 -5.08
C PHE A 581 -44.35 -11.64 -4.18
N TYR A 582 -44.79 -10.99 -3.09
CA TYR A 582 -43.97 -10.26 -2.14
C TYR A 582 -43.96 -10.86 -0.73
N VAL A 583 -44.35 -12.14 -0.58
CA VAL A 583 -44.32 -12.81 0.72
C VAL A 583 -42.90 -12.90 1.19
N HIS A 584 -42.59 -12.11 2.19
CA HIS A 584 -41.35 -12.15 2.91
C HIS A 584 -41.62 -12.00 4.39
N ASP A 585 -41.47 -13.09 5.10
CA ASP A 585 -41.51 -13.10 6.56
C ASP A 585 -40.10 -12.77 7.09
N ILE A 586 -39.88 -11.53 7.53
CA ILE A 586 -38.66 -11.12 8.22
C ILE A 586 -38.72 -11.61 9.68
N SER A 587 -38.92 -12.90 9.87
CA SER A 587 -38.70 -13.52 11.17
C SER A 587 -37.21 -13.76 11.37
N PHE A 588 -36.57 -12.94 12.19
CA PHE A 588 -35.17 -13.08 12.59
C PHE A 588 -34.88 -14.33 13.43
N LYS A 589 -35.87 -15.17 13.72
CA LYS A 589 -35.74 -16.45 14.44
C LYS A 589 -35.82 -17.61 13.45
N ASN A 590 -34.65 -18.16 13.11
CA ASN A 590 -34.43 -19.42 12.41
C ASN A 590 -34.61 -19.48 10.89
N LYS A 591 -33.43 -19.56 10.23
CA LYS A 591 -33.12 -19.98 8.86
C LYS A 591 -32.78 -18.89 7.85
N ILE A 592 -31.51 -18.68 7.71
CA ILE A 592 -30.82 -17.93 6.63
C ILE A 592 -31.02 -18.55 5.21
N VAL A 593 -31.86 -19.57 5.03
CA VAL A 593 -31.77 -20.45 3.86
C VAL A 593 -32.81 -20.25 2.77
N SER A 594 -33.84 -19.40 2.90
CA SER A 594 -34.90 -19.38 1.86
C SER A 594 -35.28 -18.01 1.26
N GLN A 595 -34.38 -17.05 1.26
CA GLN A 595 -34.72 -15.69 0.81
C GLN A 595 -34.13 -15.30 -0.53
N ARG A 596 -34.09 -16.22 -1.50
CA ARG A 596 -33.67 -15.86 -2.84
C ARG A 596 -34.67 -14.91 -3.48
N ILE A 597 -34.28 -13.65 -3.59
CA ILE A 597 -35.06 -12.68 -4.35
C ILE A 597 -35.09 -13.06 -5.84
N LYS A 598 -36.23 -12.96 -6.46
CA LYS A 598 -36.40 -13.20 -7.90
C LYS A 598 -36.15 -11.89 -8.67
N ILE A 599 -35.56 -11.99 -9.86
CA ILE A 599 -35.32 -10.82 -10.73
C ILE A 599 -36.58 -9.98 -10.95
N LYS A 600 -37.74 -10.64 -11.04
CA LYS A 600 -39.06 -9.96 -11.20
C LYS A 600 -39.40 -9.08 -9.99
N GLN A 601 -39.06 -9.53 -8.78
CA GLN A 601 -39.31 -8.76 -7.54
C GLN A 601 -38.38 -7.53 -7.49
N ILE A 602 -37.10 -7.68 -7.88
CA ILE A 602 -36.15 -6.56 -8.00
C ILE A 602 -36.69 -5.52 -9.00
N LYS A 603 -37.18 -5.98 -10.17
CA LYS A 603 -37.77 -5.08 -11.17
C LYS A 603 -38.96 -4.33 -10.62
N GLY A 604 -39.86 -4.99 -9.87
CA GLY A 604 -40.99 -4.35 -9.22
C GLY A 604 -40.60 -3.26 -8.23
N ILE A 605 -39.62 -3.54 -7.36
CA ILE A 605 -39.10 -2.56 -6.38
C ILE A 605 -38.44 -1.36 -7.09
N ILE A 606 -37.62 -1.61 -8.10
CA ILE A 606 -36.99 -0.54 -8.89
C ILE A 606 -38.08 0.29 -9.60
N HIS A 607 -39.10 -0.35 -10.15
CA HIS A 607 -40.22 0.35 -10.82
C HIS A 607 -40.91 1.32 -9.88
N GLU A 608 -41.14 0.96 -8.62
CA GLU A 608 -41.77 1.85 -7.65
C GLU A 608 -40.90 3.05 -7.32
N TYR A 609 -39.57 2.86 -7.11
CA TYR A 609 -38.67 3.98 -6.89
C TYR A 609 -38.59 4.92 -8.11
N LEU A 610 -38.47 4.34 -9.31
CA LEU A 610 -38.48 5.13 -10.55
C LEU A 610 -39.82 5.85 -10.74
N GLY A 611 -40.92 5.22 -10.38
CA GLY A 611 -42.25 5.81 -10.38
C GLY A 611 -42.36 7.00 -9.43
N ILE A 612 -41.79 6.91 -8.22
CA ILE A 612 -41.75 8.03 -7.27
C ILE A 612 -40.93 9.19 -7.84
N VAL A 613 -39.75 8.92 -8.39
CA VAL A 613 -38.87 9.94 -9.02
C VAL A 613 -39.59 10.62 -10.19
N TYR A 614 -40.23 9.82 -11.06
CA TYR A 614 -41.01 10.34 -12.20
C TYR A 614 -42.16 11.25 -11.74
N TYR A 615 -42.92 10.82 -10.69
CA TYR A 615 -44.03 11.59 -10.14
C TYR A 615 -43.59 12.89 -9.51
N TYR A 616 -42.42 12.89 -8.85
CA TYR A 616 -41.82 14.11 -8.32
C TYR A 616 -41.55 15.12 -9.43
N PHE A 617 -40.87 14.70 -10.52
CA PHE A 617 -40.57 15.60 -11.63
C PHE A 617 -41.82 16.07 -12.41
N LYS A 618 -42.89 15.27 -12.41
CA LYS A 618 -44.18 15.66 -13.01
C LYS A 618 -45.02 16.54 -12.09
N GLY A 619 -44.62 16.73 -10.85
CA GLY A 619 -45.41 17.48 -9.87
C GLY A 619 -46.67 16.74 -9.40
N TYR A 620 -46.72 15.42 -9.45
CA TYR A 620 -47.83 14.59 -9.00
C TYR A 620 -47.75 14.24 -7.52
N ILE A 621 -46.57 14.32 -6.93
CA ILE A 621 -46.24 14.11 -5.52
C ILE A 621 -45.37 15.24 -4.98
#